data_45c1f41e16f269313f0ad769c151e109
#
_entry.id   45c1f41e16f269313f0ad769c151e109
#
_cell.length_a   1.000
_cell.length_b   1.000
_cell.length_c   1.000
_cell.angle_alpha   90.00
_cell.angle_beta   90.00
_cell.angle_gamma   90.00
#
_symmetry.space_group_name_H-M   'P 1'
#
loop_
_entity.id
_entity.type
_entity.pdbx_description
1 polymer ?
#
loop_
_entity_poly.entity_id
_entity_poly.type
_entity_poly.pdbx_seq_one_letter_code
_entity_poly.pdbx_strand_id
1 'polypeptide(L)'
;MSDKYTGQCLCGSFRYSISTIDLEGAFSCHCIDCRRATGSAFAAVVPFKIDNFNGDVSVLKKLTHKGGSENDIHRYCCQDCYCPIYINVTRSGGMYLYTGTLDNISDITFSENRKFENGHFEYLNISNKKIEI
;
A
#
# COMPACT_ATOMS: atom_id res chain seq x y z
N MET A 1 -16.97 18.08 -7.69
CA MET A 1 -15.55 18.36 -7.46
C MET A 1 -14.76 17.08 -7.79
N SER A 2 -13.80 17.22 -8.68
CA SER A 2 -12.98 16.07 -9.05
C SER A 2 -12.00 15.74 -7.93
N ASP A 3 -11.73 14.45 -7.75
CA ASP A 3 -10.74 14.01 -6.79
C ASP A 3 -9.34 14.33 -7.29
N LYS A 4 -8.44 14.56 -6.36
CA LYS A 4 -7.07 15.01 -6.67
C LYS A 4 -6.22 13.88 -7.26
N TYR A 5 -6.45 12.64 -6.83
CA TYR A 5 -5.63 11.50 -7.24
C TYR A 5 -6.52 10.44 -7.89
N THR A 6 -6.00 9.80 -8.93
CA THR A 6 -6.64 8.66 -9.58
C THR A 6 -5.67 7.49 -9.65
N GLY A 7 -6.21 6.30 -9.79
CA GLY A 7 -5.40 5.10 -9.92
C GLY A 7 -6.17 3.94 -10.50
N GLN A 8 -5.45 2.87 -10.78
CA GLN A 8 -6.06 1.65 -11.30
C GLN A 8 -5.15 0.45 -11.10
N CYS A 9 -5.74 -0.74 -11.20
CA CYS A 9 -4.99 -1.99 -11.22
C CYS A 9 -4.33 -2.22 -12.58
N LEU A 10 -3.52 -3.27 -12.67
CA LEU A 10 -2.78 -3.59 -13.89
C LEU A 10 -3.69 -3.77 -15.11
N CYS A 11 -4.80 -4.51 -14.97
CA CYS A 11 -5.71 -4.78 -16.10
C CYS A 11 -6.69 -3.64 -16.36
N GLY A 12 -6.79 -2.65 -15.48
CA GLY A 12 -7.68 -1.51 -15.63
C GLY A 12 -9.14 -1.78 -15.28
N SER A 13 -9.49 -3.00 -14.86
CA SER A 13 -10.88 -3.28 -14.50
C SER A 13 -11.30 -2.65 -13.17
N PHE A 14 -10.35 -2.38 -12.29
CA PHE A 14 -10.61 -1.65 -11.06
C PHE A 14 -9.96 -0.28 -11.14
N ARG A 15 -10.78 0.76 -11.11
CA ARG A 15 -10.33 2.15 -11.13
C ARG A 15 -10.88 2.88 -9.92
N TYR A 16 -10.12 3.82 -9.42
CA TYR A 16 -10.54 4.59 -8.26
C TYR A 16 -10.06 6.03 -8.36
N SER A 17 -10.67 6.88 -7.56
CA SER A 17 -10.15 8.20 -7.27
C SER A 17 -10.13 8.40 -5.77
N ILE A 18 -9.31 9.32 -5.31
CA ILE A 18 -9.17 9.59 -3.89
C ILE A 18 -8.90 11.08 -3.69
N SER A 19 -9.66 11.68 -2.77
CA SER A 19 -9.58 13.14 -2.56
C SER A 19 -8.35 13.55 -1.78
N THR A 20 -7.90 12.72 -0.84
CA THR A 20 -6.79 13.06 0.05
C THR A 20 -6.02 11.81 0.43
N ILE A 21 -4.69 11.91 0.38
CA ILE A 21 -3.77 10.90 0.91
C ILE A 21 -2.73 11.61 1.76
N ASP A 22 -2.14 10.88 2.71
CA ASP A 22 -1.08 11.42 3.56
C ASP A 22 0.27 11.26 2.86
N LEU A 23 0.61 12.24 2.02
CA LEU A 23 1.83 12.22 1.22
C LEU A 23 3.10 12.08 2.06
N GLU A 24 3.12 12.74 3.22
CA GLU A 24 4.30 12.71 4.09
C GLU A 24 4.41 11.42 4.89
N GLY A 25 3.31 10.68 4.99
CA GLY A 25 3.27 9.40 5.68
C GLY A 25 3.63 8.20 4.82
N ALA A 26 3.96 8.40 3.55
CA ALA A 26 4.34 7.30 2.66
C ALA A 26 5.61 6.60 3.16
N PHE A 27 5.63 5.28 3.07
CA PHE A 27 6.80 4.50 3.51
C PHE A 27 6.92 3.21 2.71
N SER A 28 8.11 2.60 2.78
CA SER A 28 8.34 1.26 2.26
C SER A 28 8.41 0.28 3.43
N CYS A 29 7.67 -0.82 3.32
CA CYS A 29 7.63 -1.85 4.35
C CYS A 29 8.36 -3.09 3.88
N HIS A 30 9.44 -3.46 4.58
CA HIS A 30 10.31 -4.58 4.23
C HIS A 30 10.02 -5.84 5.03
N CYS A 31 8.93 -5.89 5.79
CA CYS A 31 8.61 -7.07 6.58
C CYS A 31 8.34 -8.28 5.67
N ILE A 32 8.47 -9.47 6.26
CA ILE A 32 8.30 -10.71 5.51
C ILE A 32 6.90 -10.84 4.88
N ASP A 33 5.87 -10.35 5.58
CA ASP A 33 4.50 -10.39 5.06
C ASP A 33 4.34 -9.50 3.82
N CYS A 34 4.90 -8.29 3.86
CA CYS A 34 4.83 -7.38 2.72
C CYS A 34 5.64 -7.88 1.53
N ARG A 35 6.81 -8.49 1.78
CA ARG A 35 7.59 -9.13 0.71
C ARG A 35 6.79 -10.23 0.03
N ARG A 36 6.17 -11.10 0.83
CA ARG A 36 5.42 -12.25 0.30
C ARG A 36 4.11 -11.83 -0.35
N ALA A 37 3.45 -10.81 0.18
CA ALA A 37 2.21 -10.31 -0.40
C ALA A 37 2.40 -9.65 -1.76
N THR A 38 3.56 -9.06 -2.00
CA THR A 38 3.85 -8.34 -3.25
C THR A 38 4.72 -9.12 -4.21
N GLY A 39 5.46 -10.11 -3.71
CA GLY A 39 6.51 -10.76 -4.50
C GLY A 39 7.69 -9.83 -4.80
N SER A 40 7.82 -8.75 -4.03
CA SER A 40 8.88 -7.75 -4.20
C SER A 40 9.72 -7.67 -2.91
N ALA A 41 10.78 -6.88 -2.95
CA ALA A 41 11.64 -6.65 -1.79
C ALA A 41 10.92 -5.86 -0.69
N PHE A 42 9.90 -5.09 -1.03
CA PHE A 42 9.13 -4.29 -0.08
C PHE A 42 7.79 -3.89 -0.67
N ALA A 43 6.89 -3.40 0.19
CA ALA A 43 5.65 -2.77 -0.23
C ALA A 43 5.79 -1.25 -0.08
N ALA A 44 5.49 -0.51 -1.14
CA ALA A 44 5.47 0.95 -1.11
C ALA A 44 4.04 1.41 -0.92
N VAL A 45 3.75 2.07 0.21
CA VAL A 45 2.39 2.40 0.60
C VAL A 45 2.28 3.83 1.11
N VAL A 46 1.06 4.35 1.08
CA VAL A 46 0.72 5.67 1.60
C VAL A 46 -0.54 5.56 2.45
N PRO A 47 -0.56 6.17 3.65
CA PRO A 47 -1.76 6.16 4.48
C PRO A 47 -2.92 6.90 3.80
N PHE A 48 -4.13 6.38 3.97
CA PHE A 48 -5.34 7.02 3.48
C PHE A 48 -6.52 6.66 4.37
N LYS A 49 -7.64 7.37 4.18
CA LYS A 49 -8.90 7.08 4.87
C LYS A 49 -9.91 6.59 3.84
N ILE A 50 -10.64 5.54 4.20
CA ILE A 50 -11.62 4.93 3.28
C ILE A 50 -12.71 5.91 2.86
N ASP A 51 -13.05 6.87 3.72
CA ASP A 51 -14.07 7.88 3.40
C ASP A 51 -13.67 8.78 2.23
N ASN A 52 -12.37 8.88 1.95
CA ASN A 52 -11.85 9.67 0.84
C ASN A 52 -11.68 8.86 -0.44
N PHE A 53 -11.96 7.55 -0.38
CA PHE A 53 -11.73 6.61 -1.47
C PHE A 53 -13.01 6.42 -2.30
N ASN A 54 -12.91 6.64 -3.59
CA ASN A 54 -14.01 6.57 -4.53
C ASN A 54 -13.76 5.41 -5.50
N GLY A 55 -14.34 4.27 -5.21
CA GLY A 55 -14.21 3.07 -6.02
C GLY A 55 -15.09 1.99 -5.41
N ASP A 56 -15.53 1.04 -6.22
CA ASP A 56 -16.37 -0.05 -5.73
C ASP A 56 -15.51 -1.14 -5.10
N VAL A 57 -15.22 -0.98 -3.81
CA VAL A 57 -14.38 -1.93 -3.08
C VAL A 57 -15.04 -3.31 -2.92
N SER A 58 -16.36 -3.41 -3.14
CA SER A 58 -17.06 -4.70 -3.04
C SER A 58 -16.62 -5.69 -4.11
N VAL A 59 -16.04 -5.22 -5.21
CA VAL A 59 -15.54 -6.10 -6.28
C VAL A 59 -14.09 -6.53 -6.06
N LEU A 60 -13.45 -6.03 -5.03
CA LEU A 60 -12.07 -6.43 -4.71
C LEU A 60 -12.06 -7.78 -3.98
N LYS A 61 -11.04 -8.57 -4.25
CA LYS A 61 -10.81 -9.81 -3.53
C LYS A 61 -10.07 -9.49 -2.23
N LYS A 62 -10.58 -10.04 -1.13
CA LYS A 62 -9.99 -9.83 0.20
C LYS A 62 -9.24 -11.07 0.65
N LEU A 63 -7.99 -10.88 1.05
CA LEU A 63 -7.19 -11.89 1.71
C LEU A 63 -6.97 -11.46 3.16
N THR A 64 -7.24 -12.36 4.11
CA THR A 64 -7.01 -12.08 5.52
C THR A 64 -5.94 -13.02 6.06
N HIS A 65 -4.99 -12.46 6.80
CA HIS A 65 -3.98 -13.25 7.49
C HIS A 65 -3.62 -12.57 8.82
N LYS A 66 -2.95 -13.32 9.70
CA LYS A 66 -2.44 -12.74 10.95
C LYS A 66 -1.13 -12.01 10.67
N GLY A 67 -1.03 -10.79 11.17
CA GLY A 67 0.23 -10.06 11.17
C GLY A 67 1.13 -10.46 12.34
N GLY A 68 2.27 -9.79 12.47
CA GLY A 68 3.21 -10.03 13.56
C GLY A 68 2.64 -9.79 14.95
N SER A 69 1.56 -9.01 15.05
CA SER A 69 0.87 -8.73 16.32
C SER A 69 -0.26 -9.72 16.62
N GLU A 70 -0.43 -10.77 15.81
CA GLU A 70 -1.51 -11.75 15.89
C GLU A 70 -2.91 -11.18 15.60
N ASN A 71 -2.99 -9.93 15.18
CA ASN A 71 -4.23 -9.32 14.71
C ASN A 71 -4.40 -9.50 13.20
N ASP A 72 -5.64 -9.44 12.74
CA ASP A 72 -5.93 -9.62 11.32
C ASP A 72 -5.40 -8.47 10.48
N ILE A 73 -4.87 -8.83 9.33
CA ILE A 73 -4.53 -7.90 8.26
C ILE A 73 -5.35 -8.30 7.04
N HIS A 74 -6.09 -7.34 6.51
CA HIS A 74 -6.87 -7.54 5.29
C HIS A 74 -6.15 -6.88 4.12
N ARG A 75 -5.91 -7.67 3.08
CA ARG A 75 -5.30 -7.18 1.84
C ARG A 75 -6.32 -7.28 0.73
N TYR A 76 -6.47 -6.21 -0.02
CA TYR A 76 -7.46 -6.12 -1.08
C TYR A 76 -6.76 -6.01 -2.42
N CYS A 77 -7.18 -6.84 -3.38
CA CYS A 77 -6.60 -6.85 -4.71
C CYS A 77 -7.70 -6.95 -5.77
N CYS A 78 -7.33 -6.62 -7.00
CA CYS A 78 -8.23 -6.77 -8.14
C CYS A 78 -8.59 -8.25 -8.30
N GLN A 79 -9.88 -8.54 -8.48
CA GLN A 79 -10.34 -9.92 -8.64
C GLN A 79 -9.92 -10.55 -9.96
N ASP A 80 -9.53 -9.76 -10.95
CA ASP A 80 -9.17 -10.24 -12.29
C ASP A 80 -7.66 -10.38 -12.46
N CYS A 81 -6.88 -9.37 -12.10
CA CYS A 81 -5.42 -9.40 -12.29
C CYS A 81 -4.63 -9.58 -11.00
N TYR A 82 -5.30 -9.60 -9.85
CA TYR A 82 -4.71 -9.73 -8.50
C TYR A 82 -3.75 -8.61 -8.10
N CYS A 83 -3.75 -7.50 -8.84
CA CYS A 83 -2.97 -6.34 -8.47
C CYS A 83 -3.35 -5.85 -7.08
N PRO A 84 -2.41 -5.70 -6.14
CA PRO A 84 -2.71 -5.20 -4.80
C PRO A 84 -3.22 -3.75 -4.84
N ILE A 85 -4.27 -3.44 -4.09
CA ILE A 85 -4.85 -2.10 -4.05
C ILE A 85 -4.60 -1.44 -2.69
N TYR A 86 -5.07 -2.06 -1.60
CA TYR A 86 -4.83 -1.48 -0.28
C TYR A 86 -4.83 -2.53 0.83
N ILE A 87 -4.36 -2.09 1.99
CA ILE A 87 -4.22 -2.93 3.20
C ILE A 87 -5.02 -2.27 4.32
N ASN A 88 -5.72 -3.09 5.09
CA ASN A 88 -6.33 -2.68 6.36
C ASN A 88 -5.63 -3.42 7.50
N VAL A 89 -4.95 -2.66 8.36
CA VAL A 89 -4.28 -3.20 9.55
C VAL A 89 -5.23 -3.03 10.73
N THR A 90 -5.91 -4.10 11.11
CA THR A 90 -7.00 -4.02 12.09
C THR A 90 -6.55 -3.58 13.47
N ARG A 91 -5.32 -3.91 13.87
CA ARG A 91 -4.78 -3.51 15.18
C ARG A 91 -4.84 -2.01 15.41
N SER A 92 -4.50 -1.23 14.39
CA SER A 92 -4.44 0.23 14.50
C SER A 92 -5.60 0.92 13.79
N GLY A 93 -6.35 0.19 12.96
CA GLY A 93 -7.33 0.77 12.06
C GLY A 93 -6.70 1.47 10.87
N GLY A 94 -5.38 1.37 10.70
CA GLY A 94 -4.66 2.01 9.60
C GLY A 94 -4.99 1.40 8.25
N MET A 95 -5.15 2.25 7.25
CA MET A 95 -5.35 1.84 5.87
C MET A 95 -4.23 2.40 5.01
N TYR A 96 -3.70 1.57 4.13
CA TYR A 96 -2.51 1.90 3.35
C TYR A 96 -2.75 1.54 1.89
N LEU A 97 -2.65 2.54 1.03
CA LEU A 97 -2.80 2.37 -0.41
C LEU A 97 -1.45 1.99 -1.02
N TYR A 98 -1.43 1.00 -1.91
CA TYR A 98 -0.22 0.67 -2.66
C TYR A 98 0.04 1.78 -3.68
N THR A 99 1.15 2.49 -3.52
CA THR A 99 1.46 3.69 -4.31
C THR A 99 1.64 3.40 -5.79
N GLY A 100 2.04 2.19 -6.14
CA GLY A 100 2.26 1.81 -7.54
C GLY A 100 0.99 1.81 -8.40
N THR A 101 -0.20 1.83 -7.78
CA THR A 101 -1.45 1.89 -8.52
C THR A 101 -1.89 3.32 -8.84
N LEU A 102 -1.26 4.33 -8.25
CA LEU A 102 -1.56 5.73 -8.53
C LEU A 102 -1.05 6.12 -9.92
N ASP A 103 -1.84 6.93 -10.63
CA ASP A 103 -1.48 7.39 -11.96
C ASP A 103 -0.35 8.41 -11.93
N ASN A 104 -0.31 9.25 -10.90
CA ASN A 104 0.74 10.26 -10.72
C ASN A 104 1.36 10.12 -9.33
N ILE A 105 2.64 9.80 -9.29
CA ILE A 105 3.40 9.59 -8.06
C ILE A 105 4.42 10.69 -7.77
N SER A 106 4.46 11.75 -8.58
CA SER A 106 5.50 12.78 -8.47
C SER A 106 5.47 13.54 -7.14
N ASP A 107 4.30 13.61 -6.49
CA ASP A 107 4.15 14.33 -5.23
C ASP A 107 4.48 13.48 -4.00
N ILE A 108 4.74 12.19 -4.18
CA ILE A 108 4.94 11.26 -3.07
C ILE A 108 6.41 11.25 -2.66
N THR A 109 6.66 11.47 -1.37
CA THR A 109 7.99 11.35 -0.79
C THR A 109 7.94 10.31 0.31
N PHE A 110 8.75 9.27 0.19
CA PHE A 110 8.81 8.25 1.22
C PHE A 110 9.58 8.77 2.42
N SER A 111 8.89 8.85 3.56
CA SER A 111 9.46 9.39 4.80
C SER A 111 10.43 8.42 5.47
N GLU A 112 10.25 7.12 5.24
CA GLU A 112 11.09 6.11 5.87
C GLU A 112 11.06 4.79 5.12
N ASN A 113 12.09 3.98 5.35
CA ASN A 113 12.11 2.55 5.03
C ASN A 113 11.88 1.78 6.31
N ARG A 114 10.76 1.09 6.41
CA ARG A 114 10.47 0.25 7.57
C ARG A 114 11.10 -1.11 7.37
N LYS A 115 12.34 -1.22 7.84
CA LYS A 115 13.08 -2.47 7.83
C LYS A 115 12.72 -3.28 9.06
N PHE A 116 12.53 -4.55 8.87
CA PHE A 116 12.27 -5.48 9.96
C PHE A 116 13.36 -6.54 9.92
N GLU A 117 13.78 -7.06 11.07
CA GLU A 117 14.85 -8.05 11.15
C GLU A 117 14.60 -9.25 10.26
N ASN A 118 13.34 -9.62 10.08
CA ASN A 118 12.95 -10.79 9.29
C ASN A 118 12.67 -10.50 7.82
N GLY A 119 12.88 -9.27 7.36
CA GLY A 119 12.37 -8.90 6.03
C GLY A 119 13.32 -8.20 5.10
N HIS A 120 14.25 -7.47 5.62
CA HIS A 120 15.12 -6.60 4.82
C HIS A 120 16.13 -7.38 3.97
N PHE A 121 16.21 -7.07 2.68
CA PHE A 121 17.24 -7.61 1.80
C PHE A 121 18.53 -6.81 1.93
N GLU A 122 19.63 -7.49 2.30
CA GLU A 122 20.93 -6.85 2.49
C GLU A 122 21.46 -6.15 1.22
N TYR A 123 21.26 -6.77 0.06
CA TYR A 123 21.82 -6.22 -1.19
C TYR A 123 21.21 -4.88 -1.61
N LEU A 124 20.08 -4.50 -1.03
CA LEU A 124 19.47 -3.21 -1.33
C LEU A 124 20.18 -2.04 -0.65
N ASN A 125 20.97 -2.34 0.40
CA ASN A 125 21.71 -1.34 1.16
C ASN A 125 20.84 -0.14 1.58
N ILE A 126 19.63 -0.43 2.07
CA ILE A 126 18.64 0.58 2.44
C ILE A 126 18.84 0.99 3.90
N SER A 127 18.88 2.29 4.17
CA SER A 127 18.92 2.81 5.53
C SER A 127 17.49 3.09 6.03
N ASN A 128 17.36 3.28 7.36
CA ASN A 128 16.09 3.70 7.97
C ASN A 128 15.84 5.20 7.85
N LYS A 129 16.68 5.89 7.14
CA LYS A 129 16.56 7.32 6.93
C LYS A 129 15.59 7.63 5.82
N LYS A 130 15.09 8.87 5.82
CA LYS A 130 14.25 9.38 4.75
C LYS A 130 14.92 9.21 3.39
N ILE A 131 14.17 8.70 2.41
CA ILE A 131 14.64 8.60 1.04
C ILE A 131 14.17 9.84 0.30
N GLU A 132 15.11 10.50 -0.36
CA GLU A 132 14.81 11.59 -1.28
C GLU A 132 14.90 11.05 -2.70
N ILE A 133 13.80 11.21 -3.41
CA ILE A 133 13.67 10.73 -4.80
C ILE A 133 13.74 11.91 -5.76
#